data_c24eddc8e3dccbc7ebbd8fb54b1f0bdb
#
_entry.id   c24eddc8e3dccbc7ebbd8fb54b1f0bdb
#
_cell.length_a   1.000
_cell.length_b   1.000
_cell.length_c   1.000
_cell.angle_alpha   90.00
_cell.angle_beta   90.00
_cell.angle_gamma   90.00
#
_symmetry.space_group_name_H-M   'P 1'
#
loop_
_entity.id
_entity.type
_entity.pdbx_description
1 polymer ?
#
loop_
_entity_poly.entity_id
_entity_poly.type
_entity_poly.pdbx_seq_one_letter_code
_entity_poly.pdbx_strand_id
1 'polypeptide(L)'
;MKESSSLISDKTMQAIVAQCDIMFLSHNHPDHIDPVVVKMFTDMGKQVIAPNNSLVGNELVTHIRSEQIIDREFKTKGGKLDVKILPGHQSELINNIHVVTTPEGFTFAHTGDQYNEEDLTWLFDVKTKIPALDVLLINCWANRLSDTIEGFDPKFVITGHENELGHAIDHRESYWTSFIKLEDVKRPSCLMTWGETYWYKR
;
A
#
# COMPACT_ATOMS: atom_id res chain seq x y z
N MET A 1 18.72 -20.27 14.07
CA MET A 1 17.79 -19.16 13.84
C MET A 1 16.42 -19.64 14.32
N LYS A 2 15.76 -18.92 15.24
CA LYS A 2 14.36 -19.22 15.55
C LYS A 2 13.56 -18.84 14.32
N GLU A 3 12.78 -19.79 13.77
CA GLU A 3 11.75 -19.46 12.77
C GLU A 3 10.90 -18.35 13.38
N SER A 4 10.80 -17.21 12.67
CA SER A 4 9.85 -16.18 13.05
C SER A 4 8.45 -16.78 12.89
N SER A 5 7.75 -17.01 14.00
CA SER A 5 6.35 -17.41 13.92
C SER A 5 5.59 -16.30 13.22
N SER A 6 4.88 -16.66 12.15
CA SER A 6 3.93 -15.73 11.49
C SER A 6 2.96 -15.17 12.52
N LEU A 7 2.72 -13.85 12.48
CA LEU A 7 1.78 -13.16 13.39
C LEU A 7 0.33 -13.60 13.16
N ILE A 8 0.02 -14.09 11.97
CA ILE A 8 -1.29 -14.63 11.63
C ILE A 8 -1.18 -16.12 11.27
N SER A 9 -2.22 -16.90 11.58
CA SER A 9 -2.23 -18.31 11.27
C SER A 9 -2.30 -18.55 9.75
N ASP A 10 -1.72 -19.67 9.29
CA ASP A 10 -1.83 -20.10 7.89
C ASP A 10 -3.27 -20.15 7.40
N LYS A 11 -4.18 -20.58 8.25
CA LYS A 11 -5.62 -20.64 7.95
C LYS A 11 -6.18 -19.23 7.69
N THR A 12 -5.80 -18.25 8.50
CA THR A 12 -6.23 -16.85 8.32
C THR A 12 -5.64 -16.30 7.02
N MET A 13 -4.36 -16.55 6.78
CA MET A 13 -3.66 -16.11 5.56
C MET A 13 -4.31 -16.70 4.30
N GLN A 14 -4.60 -18.03 4.31
CA GLN A 14 -5.32 -18.68 3.22
C GLN A 14 -6.71 -18.08 2.98
N ALA A 15 -7.45 -17.77 4.05
CA ALA A 15 -8.77 -17.16 3.95
C ALA A 15 -8.72 -15.76 3.34
N ILE A 16 -7.71 -14.95 3.69
CA ILE A 16 -7.48 -13.62 3.08
C ILE A 16 -7.14 -13.79 1.60
N VAL A 17 -6.16 -14.62 1.28
CA VAL A 17 -5.75 -14.87 -0.12
C VAL A 17 -6.92 -15.36 -0.96
N ALA A 18 -7.77 -16.23 -0.41
CA ALA A 18 -8.94 -16.75 -1.12
C ALA A 18 -9.94 -15.65 -1.53
N GLN A 19 -10.08 -14.60 -0.73
CA GLN A 19 -11.00 -13.49 -0.96
C GLN A 19 -10.43 -12.40 -1.88
N CYS A 20 -9.11 -12.30 -2.00
CA CYS A 20 -8.47 -11.31 -2.87
C CYS A 20 -8.39 -11.79 -4.32
N ASP A 21 -8.54 -10.89 -5.27
CA ASP A 21 -8.40 -11.18 -6.71
C ASP A 21 -6.99 -10.88 -7.25
N ILE A 22 -6.34 -9.87 -6.69
CA ILE A 22 -5.05 -9.36 -7.15
C ILE A 22 -4.21 -8.89 -5.97
N MET A 23 -2.89 -9.03 -6.07
CA MET A 23 -1.91 -8.56 -5.11
C MET A 23 -1.03 -7.49 -5.75
N PHE A 24 -0.92 -6.33 -5.11
CA PHE A 24 0.03 -5.28 -5.48
C PHE A 24 1.14 -5.21 -4.45
N LEU A 25 2.38 -5.24 -4.90
CA LEU A 25 3.58 -5.07 -4.09
C LEU A 25 4.18 -3.69 -4.36
N SER A 26 4.45 -2.93 -3.31
CA SER A 26 4.99 -1.57 -3.44
C SER A 26 6.48 -1.58 -3.73
N HIS A 27 7.27 -2.33 -2.96
CA HIS A 27 8.73 -2.35 -3.06
C HIS A 27 9.35 -3.63 -2.48
N ASN A 28 10.65 -3.79 -2.63
CA ASN A 28 11.39 -5.01 -2.29
C ASN A 28 12.01 -4.96 -0.88
N HIS A 29 11.16 -4.89 0.15
CA HIS A 29 11.58 -5.10 1.54
C HIS A 29 10.93 -6.36 2.14
N PRO A 30 11.59 -7.02 3.12
CA PRO A 30 11.07 -8.26 3.71
C PRO A 30 9.74 -8.14 4.43
N ASP A 31 9.39 -6.97 4.94
CA ASP A 31 8.14 -6.65 5.62
C ASP A 31 7.01 -6.32 4.62
N HIS A 32 7.34 -6.13 3.34
CA HIS A 32 6.39 -5.85 2.26
C HIS A 32 6.22 -7.00 1.28
N ILE A 33 7.11 -7.99 1.30
CA ILE A 33 7.04 -9.18 0.43
C ILE A 33 7.21 -10.45 1.26
N ASP A 34 6.11 -11.17 1.44
CA ASP A 34 6.13 -12.52 1.97
C ASP A 34 6.10 -13.54 0.82
N PRO A 35 7.20 -14.30 0.57
CA PRO A 35 7.24 -15.28 -0.51
C PRO A 35 6.18 -16.39 -0.39
N VAL A 36 5.76 -16.72 0.84
CA VAL A 36 4.70 -17.73 1.07
C VAL A 36 3.36 -17.20 0.59
N VAL A 37 3.04 -15.94 0.91
CA VAL A 37 1.80 -15.30 0.44
C VAL A 37 1.82 -15.12 -1.07
N VAL A 38 2.94 -14.69 -1.65
CA VAL A 38 3.11 -14.61 -3.12
C VAL A 38 2.83 -15.95 -3.77
N LYS A 39 3.43 -17.04 -3.22
CA LYS A 39 3.21 -18.39 -3.72
C LYS A 39 1.74 -18.81 -3.62
N MET A 40 1.05 -18.49 -2.54
CA MET A 40 -0.39 -18.77 -2.39
C MET A 40 -1.21 -18.09 -3.50
N PHE A 41 -0.92 -16.82 -3.83
CA PHE A 41 -1.59 -16.13 -4.93
C PHE A 41 -1.34 -16.80 -6.27
N THR A 42 -0.08 -17.09 -6.59
CA THR A 42 0.30 -17.71 -7.87
C THR A 42 -0.21 -19.14 -8.01
N ASP A 43 -0.19 -19.95 -6.95
CA ASP A 43 -0.76 -21.31 -6.95
C ASP A 43 -2.28 -21.32 -7.22
N MET A 44 -2.96 -20.25 -6.82
CA MET A 44 -4.40 -20.05 -7.09
C MET A 44 -4.68 -19.40 -8.46
N GLY A 45 -3.65 -19.18 -9.28
CA GLY A 45 -3.78 -18.51 -10.58
C GLY A 45 -4.16 -17.04 -10.48
N LYS A 46 -3.91 -16.39 -9.34
CA LYS A 46 -4.20 -14.98 -9.11
C LYS A 46 -3.05 -14.09 -9.53
N GLN A 47 -3.37 -12.85 -9.89
CA GLN A 47 -2.39 -11.90 -10.36
C GLN A 47 -1.56 -11.34 -9.20
N VAL A 48 -0.24 -11.28 -9.39
CA VAL A 48 0.70 -10.57 -8.51
C VAL A 48 1.42 -9.53 -9.34
N ILE A 49 1.37 -8.28 -8.91
CA ILE A 49 1.97 -7.13 -9.59
C ILE A 49 3.07 -6.58 -8.70
N ALA A 50 4.27 -6.46 -9.21
CA ALA A 50 5.45 -6.07 -8.44
C ALA A 50 6.34 -5.06 -9.21
N PRO A 51 7.16 -4.28 -8.51
CA PRO A 51 8.24 -3.53 -9.14
C PRO A 51 9.22 -4.48 -9.87
N ASN A 52 9.87 -3.98 -10.91
CA ASN A 52 10.76 -4.78 -11.74
C ASN A 52 12.01 -5.33 -11.01
N ASN A 53 12.35 -4.78 -9.85
CA ASN A 53 13.46 -5.23 -9.01
C ASN A 53 13.04 -6.22 -7.90
N SER A 54 11.75 -6.57 -7.81
CA SER A 54 11.19 -7.48 -6.80
C SER A 54 10.88 -8.83 -7.43
N LEU A 55 11.14 -9.93 -6.70
CA LEU A 55 10.82 -11.30 -7.13
C LEU A 55 11.38 -11.65 -8.52
N VAL A 56 12.59 -11.18 -8.82
CA VAL A 56 13.25 -11.36 -10.11
C VAL A 56 13.34 -12.85 -10.47
N GLY A 57 12.96 -13.18 -11.72
CA GLY A 57 12.96 -14.57 -12.21
C GLY A 57 11.67 -15.34 -11.88
N ASN A 58 10.70 -14.76 -11.20
CA ASN A 58 9.38 -15.38 -11.04
C ASN A 58 8.47 -15.01 -12.23
N GLU A 59 8.31 -15.94 -13.17
CA GLU A 59 7.51 -15.75 -14.39
C GLU A 59 6.00 -15.62 -14.14
N LEU A 60 5.53 -15.98 -12.93
CA LEU A 60 4.13 -15.84 -12.53
C LEU A 60 3.79 -14.45 -11.97
N VAL A 61 4.79 -13.58 -11.82
CA VAL A 61 4.65 -12.22 -11.34
C VAL A 61 4.73 -11.24 -12.51
N THR A 62 3.78 -10.33 -12.59
CA THR A 62 3.82 -9.23 -13.56
C THR A 62 4.69 -8.10 -13.02
N HIS A 63 5.82 -7.88 -13.66
CA HIS A 63 6.76 -6.84 -13.27
C HIS A 63 6.44 -5.51 -13.95
N ILE A 64 6.41 -4.43 -13.17
CA ILE A 64 6.15 -3.08 -13.66
C ILE A 64 7.37 -2.21 -13.37
N ARG A 65 7.94 -1.63 -14.42
CA ARG A 65 8.92 -0.56 -14.32
C ARG A 65 8.19 0.77 -14.39
N SER A 66 8.22 1.52 -13.30
CA SER A 66 7.55 2.81 -13.18
C SER A 66 8.60 3.92 -13.07
N GLU A 67 9.01 4.53 -14.19
CA GLU A 67 9.81 5.76 -14.23
C GLU A 67 8.92 7.00 -14.42
N GLN A 68 7.66 6.79 -14.74
CA GLN A 68 6.61 7.79 -14.90
C GLN A 68 5.28 7.18 -14.51
N ILE A 69 4.25 8.01 -14.41
CA ILE A 69 2.89 7.51 -14.15
C ILE A 69 2.44 6.58 -15.27
N ILE A 70 2.03 5.39 -14.92
CA ILE A 70 1.57 4.36 -15.84
C ILE A 70 0.10 4.03 -15.56
N ASP A 71 -0.72 4.07 -16.59
CA ASP A 71 -2.09 3.55 -16.54
C ASP A 71 -2.11 2.05 -16.89
N ARG A 72 -2.82 1.27 -16.08
CA ARG A 72 -3.04 -0.17 -16.29
C ARG A 72 -4.48 -0.52 -16.01
N GLU A 73 -4.91 -1.58 -16.64
CA GLU A 73 -6.22 -2.17 -16.47
C GLU A 73 -6.04 -3.63 -16.04
N PHE A 74 -6.72 -4.04 -14.98
CA PHE A 74 -6.71 -5.42 -14.50
C PHE A 74 -8.13 -5.98 -14.44
N LYS A 75 -8.29 -7.22 -14.85
CA LYS A 75 -9.56 -7.94 -14.74
C LYS A 75 -9.61 -8.71 -13.43
N THR A 76 -10.69 -8.57 -12.70
CA THR A 76 -11.00 -9.30 -11.48
C THR A 76 -12.35 -9.99 -11.61
N LYS A 77 -12.72 -10.80 -10.61
CA LYS A 77 -14.06 -11.39 -10.55
C LYS A 77 -15.17 -10.34 -10.38
N GLY A 78 -14.85 -9.23 -9.70
CA GLY A 78 -15.76 -8.12 -9.47
C GLY A 78 -15.90 -7.17 -10.66
N GLY A 79 -15.05 -7.31 -11.68
CA GLY A 79 -15.02 -6.44 -12.84
C GLY A 79 -13.62 -5.90 -13.15
N LYS A 80 -13.59 -4.79 -13.87
CA LYS A 80 -12.35 -4.14 -14.29
C LYS A 80 -11.86 -3.16 -13.22
N LEU A 81 -10.57 -3.24 -12.86
CA LEU A 81 -9.88 -2.21 -12.09
C LEU A 81 -9.10 -1.30 -13.02
N ASP A 82 -9.24 0.01 -12.84
CA ASP A 82 -8.33 0.99 -13.43
C ASP A 82 -7.27 1.36 -12.39
N VAL A 83 -6.00 1.20 -12.73
CA VAL A 83 -4.89 1.40 -11.81
C VAL A 83 -3.89 2.37 -12.40
N LYS A 84 -3.59 3.44 -11.66
CA LYS A 84 -2.42 4.27 -11.93
C LYS A 84 -1.29 3.85 -11.00
N ILE A 85 -0.13 3.61 -11.56
CA ILE A 85 1.10 3.28 -10.84
C ILE A 85 2.01 4.48 -10.94
N LEU A 86 2.36 5.06 -9.79
CA LEU A 86 3.19 6.25 -9.71
C LEU A 86 4.62 5.86 -9.29
N PRO A 87 5.63 6.54 -9.85
CA PRO A 87 7.03 6.26 -9.56
C PRO A 87 7.43 6.91 -8.22
N GLY A 88 7.36 6.14 -7.15
CA GLY A 88 7.85 6.58 -5.86
C GLY A 88 9.15 5.85 -5.48
N HIS A 89 9.78 6.30 -4.40
CA HIS A 89 11.04 5.74 -3.92
C HIS A 89 11.07 5.66 -2.39
N GLN A 90 11.80 4.66 -1.90
CA GLN A 90 12.29 4.58 -0.55
C GLN A 90 13.81 4.38 -0.60
N SER A 91 14.55 5.42 -0.27
CA SER A 91 16.00 5.46 -0.53
C SER A 91 16.29 5.09 -2.00
N GLU A 92 17.16 4.14 -2.24
CA GLU A 92 17.52 3.68 -3.59
C GLU A 92 16.51 2.67 -4.20
N LEU A 93 15.46 2.31 -3.46
CA LEU A 93 14.48 1.32 -3.90
C LEU A 93 13.33 1.97 -4.65
N ILE A 94 12.92 1.33 -5.74
CA ILE A 94 11.66 1.64 -6.40
C ILE A 94 10.52 1.25 -5.47
N ASN A 95 9.68 2.21 -5.16
CA ASN A 95 8.46 2.03 -4.38
C ASN A 95 7.26 2.48 -5.21
N ASN A 96 6.56 1.54 -5.82
CA ASN A 96 5.37 1.85 -6.61
C ASN A 96 4.23 2.31 -5.70
N ILE A 97 3.68 3.49 -5.97
CA ILE A 97 2.45 3.97 -5.38
C ILE A 97 1.28 3.51 -6.27
N HIS A 98 0.31 2.83 -5.71
CA HIS A 98 -0.83 2.31 -6.46
C HIS A 98 -2.08 3.14 -6.17
N VAL A 99 -2.70 3.69 -7.22
CA VAL A 99 -4.01 4.34 -7.18
C VAL A 99 -4.98 3.46 -7.92
N VAL A 100 -5.94 2.88 -7.21
CA VAL A 100 -6.86 1.87 -7.72
C VAL A 100 -8.28 2.41 -7.75
N THR A 101 -8.94 2.35 -8.90
CA THR A 101 -10.37 2.63 -9.05
C THR A 101 -11.11 1.34 -9.31
N THR A 102 -12.08 1.01 -8.45
CA THR A 102 -12.91 -0.18 -8.58
C THR A 102 -14.01 -0.01 -9.64
N PRO A 103 -14.66 -1.09 -10.09
CA PRO A 103 -15.77 -1.01 -11.04
C PRO A 103 -16.91 -0.11 -10.58
N GLU A 104 -17.13 0.00 -9.26
CA GLU A 104 -18.16 0.86 -8.65
C GLU A 104 -17.70 2.32 -8.56
N GLY A 105 -16.49 2.62 -9.02
CA GLY A 105 -15.90 3.94 -9.01
C GLY A 105 -15.30 4.34 -7.66
N PHE A 106 -15.19 3.44 -6.68
CA PHE A 106 -14.44 3.70 -5.44
C PHE A 106 -12.95 3.78 -5.74
N THR A 107 -12.28 4.85 -5.28
CA THR A 107 -10.86 5.07 -5.57
C THR A 107 -10.05 5.15 -4.28
N PHE A 108 -9.01 4.34 -4.20
CA PHE A 108 -8.07 4.39 -3.09
C PHE A 108 -6.62 4.41 -3.59
N ALA A 109 -5.72 4.94 -2.76
CA ALA A 109 -4.29 4.88 -3.01
C ALA A 109 -3.57 4.21 -1.85
N HIS A 110 -2.46 3.52 -2.16
CA HIS A 110 -1.52 2.97 -1.20
C HIS A 110 -0.11 3.44 -1.55
N THR A 111 0.54 4.14 -0.61
CA THR A 111 1.84 4.77 -0.89
C THR A 111 3.03 3.83 -0.74
N GLY A 112 2.83 2.61 -0.18
CA GLY A 112 3.97 1.85 0.30
C GLY A 112 4.76 2.69 1.30
N ASP A 113 6.07 2.55 1.27
CA ASP A 113 6.99 3.31 2.14
C ASP A 113 7.57 4.53 1.44
N GLN A 114 6.76 5.26 0.71
CA GLN A 114 7.20 6.48 0.04
C GLN A 114 7.89 7.43 1.04
N TYR A 115 9.15 7.75 0.78
CA TYR A 115 9.95 8.50 1.74
C TYR A 115 10.81 9.60 1.12
N ASN A 116 11.28 9.45 -0.13
CA ASN A 116 12.27 10.33 -0.71
C ASN A 116 11.80 11.78 -0.88
N GLU A 117 12.67 12.73 -0.55
CA GLU A 117 12.37 14.16 -0.67
C GLU A 117 12.26 14.61 -2.12
N GLU A 118 12.99 13.99 -3.03
CA GLU A 118 12.94 14.31 -4.47
C GLU A 118 11.54 14.10 -5.04
N ASP A 119 10.82 13.11 -4.52
CA ASP A 119 9.45 12.82 -4.94
C ASP A 119 8.43 13.84 -4.43
N LEU A 120 8.75 14.59 -3.37
CA LEU A 120 7.81 15.57 -2.81
C LEU A 120 7.47 16.67 -3.84
N THR A 121 8.36 16.95 -4.77
CA THR A 121 8.15 17.96 -5.83
C THR A 121 6.91 17.68 -6.67
N TRP A 122 6.60 16.39 -6.93
CA TRP A 122 5.44 16.01 -7.70
C TRP A 122 4.30 15.45 -6.84
N LEU A 123 4.60 14.92 -5.64
CA LEU A 123 3.60 14.42 -4.69
C LEU A 123 2.68 15.53 -4.19
N PHE A 124 3.18 16.74 -3.98
CA PHE A 124 2.37 17.86 -3.50
C PHE A 124 1.29 18.32 -4.49
N ASP A 125 1.38 17.92 -5.74
CA ASP A 125 0.40 18.25 -6.78
C ASP A 125 -0.16 17.01 -7.47
N VAL A 126 0.02 15.83 -6.88
CA VAL A 126 -0.37 14.56 -7.50
C VAL A 126 -1.86 14.44 -7.79
N LYS A 127 -2.71 15.11 -7.00
CA LYS A 127 -4.17 15.18 -7.21
C LYS A 127 -4.58 15.67 -8.60
N THR A 128 -3.73 16.43 -9.30
CA THR A 128 -4.01 16.89 -10.66
C THR A 128 -3.82 15.79 -11.71
N LYS A 129 -3.16 14.70 -11.34
CA LYS A 129 -2.74 13.60 -12.22
C LYS A 129 -3.48 12.28 -11.95
N ILE A 130 -4.24 12.22 -10.85
CA ILE A 130 -4.96 11.03 -10.41
C ILE A 130 -6.45 11.31 -10.26
N PRO A 131 -7.33 10.29 -10.25
CA PRO A 131 -8.72 10.46 -9.87
C PRO A 131 -8.87 10.97 -8.44
N ALA A 132 -10.00 11.61 -8.14
CA ALA A 132 -10.34 12.01 -6.77
C ALA A 132 -10.36 10.78 -5.85
N LEU A 133 -9.62 10.84 -4.73
CA LEU A 133 -9.48 9.72 -3.81
C LEU A 133 -10.59 9.70 -2.76
N ASP A 134 -11.17 8.52 -2.57
CA ASP A 134 -12.01 8.24 -1.41
C ASP A 134 -11.14 7.94 -0.18
N VAL A 135 -10.10 7.10 -0.33
CA VAL A 135 -9.22 6.68 0.77
C VAL A 135 -7.75 6.74 0.36
N LEU A 136 -6.91 7.24 1.24
CA LEU A 136 -5.46 7.16 1.15
C LEU A 136 -4.92 6.28 2.29
N LEU A 137 -4.21 5.20 1.92
CA LEU A 137 -3.40 4.41 2.84
C LEU A 137 -1.96 4.92 2.72
N ILE A 138 -1.44 5.48 3.80
CA ILE A 138 -0.14 6.17 3.79
C ILE A 138 0.77 5.71 4.93
N ASN A 139 2.06 5.56 4.63
CA ASN A 139 3.07 5.33 5.65
C ASN A 139 3.13 6.51 6.62
N CYS A 140 2.96 6.25 7.92
CA CYS A 140 3.00 7.28 8.96
C CYS A 140 4.38 7.95 9.12
N TRP A 141 5.44 7.35 8.59
CA TRP A 141 6.81 7.89 8.60
C TRP A 141 7.15 8.71 7.34
N ALA A 142 6.20 8.86 6.42
CA ALA A 142 6.42 9.65 5.22
C ALA A 142 6.92 11.06 5.56
N ASN A 143 7.91 11.52 4.81
CA ASN A 143 8.42 12.90 4.95
C ASN A 143 7.31 13.88 4.62
N ARG A 144 7.18 14.93 5.45
CA ARG A 144 6.16 15.96 5.30
C ARG A 144 4.76 15.34 5.12
N LEU A 145 4.39 14.46 6.04
CA LEU A 145 3.17 13.63 5.98
C LEU A 145 1.91 14.47 5.64
N SER A 146 1.71 15.59 6.35
CA SER A 146 0.55 16.47 6.15
C SER A 146 0.49 17.04 4.72
N ASP A 147 1.64 17.54 4.21
CA ASP A 147 1.71 18.09 2.85
C ASP A 147 1.49 17.02 1.78
N THR A 148 2.02 15.81 2.01
CA THR A 148 1.80 14.67 1.12
C THR A 148 0.33 14.29 1.08
N ILE A 149 -0.35 14.23 2.23
CA ILE A 149 -1.80 13.98 2.31
C ILE A 149 -2.58 15.06 1.55
N GLU A 150 -2.25 16.34 1.73
CA GLU A 150 -2.90 17.43 0.99
C GLU A 150 -2.62 17.37 -0.53
N GLY A 151 -1.45 16.87 -0.92
CA GLY A 151 -1.11 16.62 -2.32
C GLY A 151 -1.99 15.56 -2.98
N PHE A 152 -2.33 14.51 -2.26
CA PHE A 152 -3.29 13.49 -2.71
C PHE A 152 -4.74 13.93 -2.62
N ASP A 153 -5.08 14.84 -1.71
CA ASP A 153 -6.43 15.37 -1.46
C ASP A 153 -7.51 14.28 -1.23
N PRO A 154 -7.27 13.29 -0.33
CA PRO A 154 -8.23 12.23 -0.09
C PRO A 154 -9.41 12.70 0.76
N LYS A 155 -10.54 11.99 0.69
CA LYS A 155 -11.67 12.19 1.60
C LYS A 155 -11.41 11.59 2.99
N PHE A 156 -10.61 10.53 3.06
CA PHE A 156 -10.30 9.80 4.28
C PHE A 156 -8.86 9.27 4.26
N VAL A 157 -8.20 9.25 5.42
CA VAL A 157 -6.81 8.79 5.56
C VAL A 157 -6.76 7.61 6.53
N ILE A 158 -6.03 6.57 6.14
CA ILE A 158 -5.63 5.47 7.01
C ILE A 158 -4.12 5.43 7.01
N THR A 159 -3.50 5.53 8.17
CA THR A 159 -2.06 5.35 8.29
C THR A 159 -1.71 3.87 8.40
N GLY A 160 -0.53 3.54 7.99
CA GLY A 160 0.10 2.24 8.15
C GLY A 160 1.55 2.40 8.57
N HIS A 161 2.23 1.28 8.79
CA HIS A 161 3.65 1.25 9.16
C HIS A 161 3.94 1.79 10.58
N GLU A 162 2.95 1.80 11.46
CA GLU A 162 3.11 2.27 12.85
C GLU A 162 3.96 1.31 13.69
N ASN A 163 3.90 0.02 13.36
CA ASN A 163 4.64 -1.05 14.04
C ASN A 163 5.75 -1.57 13.15
N GLU A 164 6.85 -0.85 13.06
CA GLU A 164 8.03 -1.37 12.39
C GLU A 164 8.54 -2.68 13.03
N LEU A 165 9.29 -3.46 12.25
CA LEU A 165 9.93 -4.68 12.68
C LEU A 165 10.68 -4.46 14.00
N GLY A 166 10.28 -5.18 15.05
CA GLY A 166 10.86 -5.08 16.38
C GLY A 166 9.99 -4.43 17.45
N HIS A 167 8.86 -3.82 17.06
CA HIS A 167 7.86 -3.37 18.02
C HIS A 167 6.91 -4.52 18.37
N ALA A 168 6.61 -4.69 19.65
CA ALA A 168 5.57 -5.63 20.06
C ALA A 168 4.20 -5.09 19.65
N ILE A 169 3.28 -5.97 19.22
CA ILE A 169 1.93 -5.60 18.76
C ILE A 169 1.14 -4.79 19.80
N ASP A 170 1.46 -4.96 21.08
CA ASP A 170 0.87 -4.24 22.19
C ASP A 170 1.59 -2.94 22.56
N HIS A 171 2.61 -2.55 21.80
CA HIS A 171 3.34 -1.29 21.99
C HIS A 171 2.47 -0.10 21.52
N ARG A 172 1.56 0.32 22.35
CA ARG A 172 0.66 1.46 22.09
C ARG A 172 1.40 2.77 21.80
N GLU A 173 2.62 2.90 22.29
CA GLU A 173 3.50 4.05 22.07
C GLU A 173 3.80 4.30 20.57
N SER A 174 3.85 3.25 19.75
CA SER A 174 4.03 3.38 18.30
C SER A 174 2.92 4.18 17.65
N TYR A 175 1.68 3.98 18.10
CA TYR A 175 0.51 4.68 17.56
C TYR A 175 0.45 6.15 17.98
N TRP A 176 1.03 6.49 19.13
CA TRP A 176 1.07 7.87 19.63
C TRP A 176 1.83 8.79 18.70
N THR A 177 2.95 8.33 18.15
CA THR A 177 3.75 9.10 17.19
C THR A 177 2.95 9.42 15.93
N SER A 178 2.22 8.44 15.40
CA SER A 178 1.35 8.64 14.23
C SER A 178 0.19 9.58 14.55
N PHE A 179 -0.41 9.44 15.73
CA PHE A 179 -1.49 10.31 16.17
C PHE A 179 -1.06 11.78 16.21
N ILE A 180 0.11 12.09 16.80
CA ILE A 180 0.64 13.46 16.83
C ILE A 180 0.88 14.00 15.41
N LYS A 181 1.42 13.19 14.52
CA LYS A 181 1.66 13.61 13.13
C LYS A 181 0.36 13.91 12.36
N LEU A 182 -0.75 13.30 12.76
CA LEU A 182 -2.06 13.53 12.16
C LEU A 182 -2.82 14.71 12.75
N GLU A 183 -2.38 15.30 13.88
CA GLU A 183 -3.08 16.44 14.51
C GLU A 183 -3.25 17.64 13.56
N ASP A 184 -2.28 17.87 12.70
CA ASP A 184 -2.31 18.95 11.70
C ASP A 184 -3.02 18.57 10.39
N VAL A 185 -3.43 17.32 10.24
CA VAL A 185 -4.10 16.83 9.03
C VAL A 185 -5.58 17.21 9.06
N LYS A 186 -6.00 18.03 8.10
CA LYS A 186 -7.38 18.52 7.98
C LYS A 186 -8.32 17.53 7.27
N ARG A 187 -8.04 16.24 7.36
CA ARG A 187 -8.85 15.18 6.75
C ARG A 187 -9.31 14.21 7.83
N PRO A 188 -10.51 13.65 7.72
CA PRO A 188 -10.90 12.52 8.55
C PRO A 188 -9.86 11.41 8.43
N SER A 189 -9.36 10.93 9.56
CA SER A 189 -8.31 9.91 9.59
C SER A 189 -8.57 8.88 10.66
N CYS A 190 -8.02 7.68 10.50
CA CYS A 190 -7.96 6.68 11.54
C CYS A 190 -6.60 5.98 11.59
N LEU A 191 -6.23 5.59 12.78
CA LEU A 191 -5.17 4.65 13.07
C LEU A 191 -5.81 3.29 13.31
N MET A 192 -5.30 2.26 12.64
CA MET A 192 -5.81 0.90 12.79
C MET A 192 -4.77 0.02 13.45
N THR A 193 -5.21 -0.86 14.34
CA THR A 193 -4.38 -1.90 14.91
C THR A 193 -4.45 -3.18 14.07
N TRP A 194 -3.54 -4.10 14.32
CA TRP A 194 -3.48 -5.38 13.62
C TRP A 194 -4.78 -6.18 13.77
N GLY A 195 -5.34 -6.58 12.63
CA GLY A 195 -6.56 -7.37 12.58
C GLY A 195 -7.86 -6.56 12.66
N GLU A 196 -7.78 -5.24 12.79
CA GLU A 196 -8.96 -4.39 12.72
C GLU A 196 -9.51 -4.29 11.31
N THR A 197 -10.82 -4.12 11.20
CA THR A 197 -11.53 -3.91 9.93
C THR A 197 -12.28 -2.59 9.98
N TYR A 198 -12.07 -1.75 8.97
CA TYR A 198 -12.79 -0.50 8.82
C TYR A 198 -13.73 -0.54 7.61
N TRP A 199 -14.97 -0.11 7.82
CA TRP A 199 -15.98 -0.03 6.77
C TRP A 199 -16.15 1.43 6.34
N TYR A 200 -15.56 1.78 5.21
CA TYR A 200 -15.75 3.11 4.61
C TYR A 200 -17.10 3.18 3.89
N LYS A 201 -17.86 4.25 4.18
CA LYS A 201 -19.09 4.59 3.46
C LYS A 201 -18.91 5.92 2.75
N ARG A 202 -19.18 5.94 1.47
CA ARG A 202 -19.24 7.19 0.68
C ARG A 202 -20.35 8.11 1.15
#